data_e7822e7effab2cd39d433e97c06c59ee
#
_entry.id   e7822e7effab2cd39d433e97c06c59ee
#
_cell.length_a   1.000
_cell.length_b   1.000
_cell.length_c   1.000
_cell.angle_alpha   90.00
_cell.angle_beta   90.00
_cell.angle_gamma   90.00
#
_symmetry.space_group_name_H-M   'P 1'
#
loop_
_entity.id
_entity.type
_entity.pdbx_description
1 polymer ?
#
loop_
_entity_poly.entity_id
_entity_poly.type
_entity_poly.pdbx_seq_one_letter_code
_entity_poly.pdbx_strand_id
1 'polypeptide(L)'
;MTGAGNESERAVSKRIDVPPKVEEVFRGFRTCEFSTLTRDGTPIAWPLVTLWQPEERRFVLTTSIGLARKALNVRRDGRVSLLFSDPTASGLEDPPAVLVQGDAEEPDEVRTSPYHVKEYWSRLFRIQPANAMYSANPLTRYLMDWYYLRLYIYVRPSRILWWPGADFGQKPNELEVDHVG
;
A
#
# COMPACT_ATOMS: atom_id res chain seq x y z
N MET A 1 4.63 43.89 27.44
CA MET A 1 3.44 43.77 26.63
C MET A 1 3.76 42.81 25.51
N THR A 2 3.56 41.59 25.80
CA THR A 2 2.68 40.58 25.25
C THR A 2 3.00 40.20 23.80
N GLY A 3 3.94 39.26 23.63
CA GLY A 3 4.09 38.47 22.42
C GLY A 3 3.20 37.21 22.53
N ALA A 4 2.16 37.14 21.74
CA ALA A 4 1.34 35.97 21.65
C ALA A 4 2.07 34.90 20.86
N GLY A 5 2.31 33.77 21.50
CA GLY A 5 2.79 32.55 20.85
C GLY A 5 1.75 32.03 19.89
N ASN A 6 2.16 31.82 18.67
CA ASN A 6 1.42 31.03 17.71
C ASN A 6 1.95 29.60 17.76
N GLU A 7 1.51 28.84 18.74
CA GLU A 7 1.58 27.39 18.73
C GLU A 7 0.50 26.93 17.72
N SER A 8 0.91 26.79 16.46
CA SER A 8 0.12 26.05 15.49
C SER A 8 0.02 24.61 16.00
N GLU A 9 -1.10 24.26 16.59
CA GLU A 9 -1.52 22.89 16.83
C GLU A 9 -1.32 22.09 15.55
N ARG A 10 -0.24 21.32 15.49
CA ARG A 10 -0.16 20.20 14.58
C ARG A 10 -1.27 19.26 15.00
N ALA A 11 -2.34 19.24 14.24
CA ALA A 11 -3.41 18.25 14.38
C ALA A 11 -2.73 16.87 14.32
N VAL A 12 -2.60 16.23 15.47
CA VAL A 12 -2.11 14.85 15.57
C VAL A 12 -3.14 14.02 14.85
N SER A 13 -2.82 13.57 13.64
CA SER A 13 -3.66 12.66 12.88
C SER A 13 -3.87 11.42 13.75
N LYS A 14 -5.08 11.27 14.28
CA LYS A 14 -5.42 10.16 15.16
C LYS A 14 -5.25 8.86 14.38
N ARG A 15 -4.35 7.97 14.83
CA ARG A 15 -4.13 6.64 14.23
C ARG A 15 -5.47 5.92 14.02
N ILE A 16 -5.61 5.19 12.90
CA ILE A 16 -6.78 4.31 12.70
C ILE A 16 -6.66 3.17 13.71
N ASP A 17 -7.70 2.95 14.49
CA ASP A 17 -7.76 1.85 15.45
C ASP A 17 -8.14 0.55 14.74
N VAL A 18 -7.17 0.00 14.00
CA VAL A 18 -7.31 -1.27 13.28
C VAL A 18 -7.18 -2.42 14.27
N PRO A 19 -8.09 -3.42 14.24
CA PRO A 19 -7.94 -4.59 15.10
C PRO A 19 -6.58 -5.27 14.94
N PRO A 20 -5.92 -5.72 16.04
CA PRO A 20 -4.56 -6.26 15.98
C PRO A 20 -4.37 -7.37 14.95
N LYS A 21 -5.28 -8.33 14.85
CA LYS A 21 -5.23 -9.41 13.85
C LYS A 21 -5.28 -8.91 12.40
N VAL A 22 -5.99 -7.81 12.15
CA VAL A 22 -6.05 -7.18 10.82
C VAL A 22 -4.74 -6.45 10.53
N GLU A 23 -4.17 -5.75 11.52
CA GLU A 23 -2.87 -5.09 11.36
C GLU A 23 -1.74 -6.11 11.14
N GLU A 24 -1.78 -7.28 11.79
CA GLU A 24 -0.87 -8.39 11.53
C GLU A 24 -0.91 -8.86 10.08
N VAL A 25 -2.10 -8.93 9.46
CA VAL A 25 -2.25 -9.24 8.03
C VAL A 25 -1.56 -8.19 7.16
N PHE A 26 -1.77 -6.89 7.43
CA PHE A 26 -1.11 -5.82 6.67
C PHE A 26 0.42 -5.89 6.73
N ARG A 27 0.95 -6.35 7.86
CA ARG A 27 2.40 -6.50 8.08
C ARG A 27 2.95 -7.83 7.60
N GLY A 28 2.18 -8.92 7.74
CA GLY A 28 2.63 -10.30 7.53
C GLY A 28 2.47 -10.79 6.10
N PHE A 29 1.35 -10.47 5.42
CA PHE A 29 1.11 -10.96 4.06
C PHE A 29 2.15 -10.41 3.08
N ARG A 30 2.62 -11.26 2.18
CA ARG A 30 3.67 -10.90 1.23
C ARG A 30 3.17 -9.94 0.15
N THR A 31 1.96 -10.18 -0.32
CA THR A 31 1.29 -9.40 -1.36
C THR A 31 -0.19 -9.19 -1.01
N CYS A 32 -0.80 -8.25 -1.69
CA CYS A 32 -2.26 -8.12 -1.82
C CYS A 32 -2.65 -8.03 -3.28
N GLU A 33 -3.90 -8.34 -3.61
CA GLU A 33 -4.50 -8.05 -4.89
C GLU A 33 -4.96 -6.59 -4.91
N PHE A 34 -4.18 -5.75 -5.59
CA PHE A 34 -4.49 -4.33 -5.78
C PHE A 34 -5.37 -4.15 -7.00
N SER A 35 -6.60 -3.68 -6.80
CA SER A 35 -7.57 -3.44 -7.86
C SER A 35 -7.73 -1.96 -8.17
N THR A 36 -7.78 -1.63 -9.46
CA THR A 36 -8.05 -0.29 -10.00
C THR A 36 -9.10 -0.39 -11.11
N LEU A 37 -9.65 0.74 -11.52
CA LEU A 37 -10.61 0.81 -12.62
C LEU A 37 -9.92 1.22 -13.93
N THR A 38 -10.21 0.51 -15.01
CA THR A 38 -9.81 0.89 -16.37
C THR A 38 -10.61 2.09 -16.87
N ARG A 39 -10.30 2.60 -18.07
CA ARG A 39 -10.99 3.78 -18.63
C ARG A 39 -12.49 3.56 -18.84
N ASP A 40 -12.90 2.32 -19.11
CA ASP A 40 -14.29 1.91 -19.31
C ASP A 40 -14.99 1.46 -18.00
N GLY A 41 -14.31 1.64 -16.85
CA GLY A 41 -14.85 1.28 -15.53
C GLY A 41 -14.68 -0.19 -15.16
N THR A 42 -14.03 -1.00 -16.00
CA THR A 42 -13.80 -2.42 -15.68
C THR A 42 -12.73 -2.55 -14.58
N PRO A 43 -12.98 -3.31 -13.49
CA PRO A 43 -11.97 -3.56 -12.48
C PRO A 43 -10.87 -4.47 -13.01
N ILE A 44 -9.63 -4.17 -12.65
CA ILE A 44 -8.46 -4.98 -12.95
C ILE A 44 -7.54 -5.07 -11.72
N ALA A 45 -7.04 -6.27 -11.41
CA ALA A 45 -6.24 -6.55 -10.23
C ALA A 45 -4.82 -7.00 -10.58
N TRP A 46 -3.88 -6.69 -9.68
CA TRP A 46 -2.49 -7.14 -9.73
C TRP A 46 -2.00 -7.53 -8.34
N PRO A 47 -1.22 -8.60 -8.20
CA PRO A 47 -0.53 -8.89 -6.94
C PRO A 47 0.59 -7.86 -6.74
N LEU A 48 0.56 -7.13 -5.63
CA LEU A 48 1.57 -6.13 -5.28
C LEU A 48 2.02 -6.27 -3.83
N VAL A 49 3.28 -5.95 -3.60
CA VAL A 49 3.79 -5.71 -2.25
C VAL A 49 3.25 -4.38 -1.75
N THR A 50 2.79 -4.36 -0.50
CA THR A 50 2.32 -3.15 0.17
C THR A 50 3.13 -2.87 1.42
N LEU A 51 3.17 -1.61 1.84
CA LEU A 51 3.63 -1.19 3.15
C LEU A 51 2.50 -0.43 3.85
N TRP A 52 2.08 -0.90 5.01
CA TRP A 52 1.17 -0.17 5.89
C TRP A 52 1.93 0.86 6.72
N GLN A 53 1.53 2.12 6.64
CA GLN A 53 2.04 3.23 7.43
C GLN A 53 0.92 3.72 8.39
N PRO A 54 0.86 3.19 9.62
CA PRO A 54 -0.25 3.50 10.53
C PRO A 54 -0.29 4.97 10.96
N GLU A 55 0.86 5.62 11.09
CA GLU A 55 0.93 7.03 11.49
C GLU A 55 0.42 7.97 10.40
N GLU A 56 0.64 7.61 9.13
CA GLU A 56 0.11 8.34 7.96
C GLU A 56 -1.25 7.83 7.52
N ARG A 57 -1.77 6.80 8.18
CA ARG A 57 -3.08 6.19 7.89
C ARG A 57 -3.24 5.76 6.43
N ARG A 58 -2.17 5.20 5.84
CA ARG A 58 -2.15 4.86 4.41
C ARG A 58 -1.33 3.60 4.11
N PHE A 59 -1.61 3.02 2.95
CA PHE A 59 -0.73 2.04 2.32
C PHE A 59 0.15 2.72 1.27
N VAL A 60 1.38 2.21 1.15
CA VAL A 60 2.31 2.59 0.08
C VAL A 60 2.50 1.39 -0.84
N LEU A 61 2.31 1.63 -2.11
CA LEU A 61 2.61 0.69 -3.19
C LEU A 61 3.51 1.36 -4.22
N THR A 62 4.20 0.57 -5.02
CA THR A 62 4.96 1.14 -6.14
C THR A 62 4.75 0.34 -7.42
N THR A 63 4.96 1.01 -8.53
CA THR A 63 5.07 0.37 -9.85
C THR A 63 6.25 0.92 -10.63
N SER A 64 6.89 0.07 -11.44
CA SER A 64 7.88 0.54 -12.40
C SER A 64 7.23 1.39 -13.48
N ILE A 65 7.93 2.38 -14.00
CA ILE A 65 7.46 3.20 -15.13
C ILE A 65 7.12 2.35 -16.36
N GLY A 66 7.82 1.23 -16.59
CA GLY A 66 7.51 0.28 -17.65
C GLY A 66 6.19 -0.48 -17.47
N LEU A 67 5.59 -0.44 -16.27
CA LEU A 67 4.33 -1.08 -15.90
C LEU A 67 3.33 -0.09 -15.31
N ALA A 68 3.31 1.13 -15.85
CA ALA A 68 2.61 2.29 -15.27
C ALA A 68 1.07 2.20 -15.31
N ARG A 69 0.46 1.20 -15.97
CA ARG A 69 -1.00 1.12 -16.18
C ARG A 69 -1.79 1.35 -14.90
N LYS A 70 -1.39 0.75 -13.78
CA LYS A 70 -2.09 0.90 -12.50
C LYS A 70 -1.98 2.32 -11.92
N ALA A 71 -0.82 2.97 -12.07
CA ALA A 71 -0.62 4.37 -11.69
C ALA A 71 -1.49 5.31 -12.54
N LEU A 72 -1.52 5.09 -13.86
CA LEU A 72 -2.37 5.86 -14.78
C LEU A 72 -3.87 5.65 -14.50
N ASN A 73 -4.27 4.44 -14.08
CA ASN A 73 -5.63 4.19 -13.64
C ASN A 73 -5.98 5.01 -12.39
N VAL A 74 -5.10 4.99 -11.39
CA VAL A 74 -5.27 5.77 -10.14
C VAL A 74 -5.36 7.28 -10.40
N ARG A 75 -4.52 7.84 -11.26
CA ARG A 75 -4.61 9.26 -11.63
C ARG A 75 -5.96 9.65 -12.23
N ARG A 76 -6.58 8.74 -12.96
CA ARG A 76 -7.88 8.97 -13.59
C ARG A 76 -9.04 8.74 -12.64
N ASP A 77 -8.94 7.70 -11.81
CA ASP A 77 -9.97 7.29 -10.86
C ASP A 77 -9.28 6.69 -9.63
N GLY A 78 -9.34 7.44 -8.52
CA GLY A 78 -8.68 7.08 -7.27
C GLY A 78 -9.32 5.92 -6.52
N ARG A 79 -10.51 5.46 -6.90
CA ARG A 79 -11.20 4.34 -6.24
C ARG A 79 -10.45 3.05 -6.44
N VAL A 80 -10.04 2.44 -5.33
CA VAL A 80 -9.23 1.22 -5.32
C VAL A 80 -9.66 0.24 -4.24
N SER A 81 -9.19 -0.99 -4.37
CA SER A 81 -9.24 -1.95 -3.26
C SER A 81 -7.94 -2.76 -3.16
N LEU A 82 -7.67 -3.22 -1.94
CA LEU A 82 -6.56 -4.10 -1.57
C LEU A 82 -7.16 -5.33 -0.90
N LEU A 83 -7.07 -6.50 -1.53
CA LEU A 83 -7.51 -7.75 -0.93
C LEU A 83 -6.29 -8.54 -0.44
N PHE A 84 -6.27 -8.86 0.83
CA PHE A 84 -5.29 -9.72 1.49
C PHE A 84 -5.96 -11.08 1.73
N SER A 85 -5.73 -12.05 0.83
CA SER A 85 -6.38 -13.37 0.85
C SER A 85 -5.40 -14.53 0.85
N ASP A 86 -4.12 -14.32 0.52
CA ASP A 86 -3.10 -15.37 0.47
C ASP A 86 -2.15 -15.29 1.67
N PRO A 87 -2.33 -16.16 2.70
CA PRO A 87 -1.47 -16.20 3.88
C PRO A 87 -0.13 -16.90 3.64
N THR A 88 0.15 -17.39 2.43
CA THR A 88 1.35 -18.18 2.12
C THR A 88 2.63 -17.45 2.56
N ALA A 89 3.42 -18.14 3.39
CA ALA A 89 4.68 -17.64 3.94
C ALA A 89 4.56 -16.33 4.74
N SER A 90 3.39 -16.02 5.30
CA SER A 90 3.18 -14.90 6.24
C SER A 90 3.69 -15.22 7.65
N GLY A 91 3.72 -16.50 8.03
CA GLY A 91 4.02 -16.95 9.40
C GLY A 91 2.86 -16.75 10.39
N LEU A 92 1.68 -16.34 9.91
CA LEU A 92 0.50 -16.14 10.76
C LEU A 92 -0.32 -17.43 10.86
N GLU A 93 -0.87 -17.69 12.04
CA GLU A 93 -1.82 -18.78 12.27
C GLU A 93 -3.25 -18.28 12.13
N ASP A 94 -4.03 -18.94 11.27
CA ASP A 94 -5.44 -18.66 11.01
C ASP A 94 -5.76 -17.15 10.85
N PRO A 95 -5.02 -16.44 9.96
CA PRO A 95 -5.26 -15.01 9.77
C PRO A 95 -6.59 -14.78 9.05
N PRO A 96 -7.27 -13.65 9.33
CA PRO A 96 -8.44 -13.27 8.56
C PRO A 96 -8.06 -12.93 7.10
N ALA A 97 -8.99 -13.14 6.18
CA ALA A 97 -8.95 -12.42 4.90
C ALA A 97 -9.39 -10.97 5.14
N VAL A 98 -8.73 -10.01 4.49
CA VAL A 98 -8.99 -8.59 4.70
C VAL A 98 -9.16 -7.88 3.35
N LEU A 99 -10.26 -7.14 3.20
CA LEU A 99 -10.50 -6.25 2.07
C LEU A 99 -10.48 -4.80 2.57
N VAL A 100 -9.58 -4.01 2.00
CA VAL A 100 -9.52 -2.57 2.19
C VAL A 100 -10.09 -1.89 0.94
N GLN A 101 -11.06 -1.02 1.12
CA GLN A 101 -11.54 -0.10 0.09
C GLN A 101 -11.09 1.31 0.46
N GLY A 102 -10.77 2.13 -0.53
CA GLY A 102 -10.30 3.48 -0.28
C GLY A 102 -9.99 4.26 -1.54
N ASP A 103 -9.40 5.42 -1.31
CA ASP A 103 -8.97 6.33 -2.36
C ASP A 103 -7.45 6.35 -2.46
N ALA A 104 -6.97 6.28 -3.69
CA ALA A 104 -5.55 6.30 -4.00
C ALA A 104 -5.17 7.59 -4.73
N GLU A 105 -3.97 8.05 -4.44
CA GLU A 105 -3.32 9.13 -5.18
C GLU A 105 -1.96 8.69 -5.70
N GLU A 106 -1.60 9.19 -6.85
CA GLU A 106 -0.29 9.03 -7.47
C GLU A 106 0.19 10.42 -7.91
N PRO A 107 1.22 10.99 -7.23
CA PRO A 107 1.58 12.41 -7.34
C PRO A 107 2.31 12.80 -8.64
N ASP A 108 2.34 11.95 -9.67
CA ASP A 108 3.04 12.18 -10.95
C ASP A 108 4.55 12.45 -10.80
N GLU A 109 5.15 11.83 -9.81
CA GLU A 109 6.58 11.96 -9.56
C GLU A 109 7.30 10.64 -9.79
N VAL A 110 8.21 10.60 -10.74
CA VAL A 110 9.13 9.48 -10.90
C VAL A 110 10.26 9.63 -9.89
N ARG A 111 10.36 8.67 -8.97
CA ARG A 111 11.40 8.67 -7.95
C ARG A 111 12.42 7.57 -8.22
N THR A 112 13.68 7.98 -8.29
CA THR A 112 14.83 7.08 -8.53
C THR A 112 15.44 6.55 -7.24
N SER A 113 15.10 7.14 -6.10
CA SER A 113 15.77 6.85 -4.84
C SER A 113 14.99 5.87 -3.97
N PRO A 114 15.58 4.73 -3.57
CA PRO A 114 15.01 3.86 -2.57
C PRO A 114 14.95 4.52 -1.17
N TYR A 115 15.61 5.67 -1.00
CA TYR A 115 15.70 6.33 0.31
C TYR A 115 14.42 7.04 0.74
N HIS A 116 13.49 7.26 -0.17
CA HIS A 116 12.25 7.99 0.14
C HIS A 116 11.30 7.18 1.03
N VAL A 117 11.28 5.85 0.86
CA VAL A 117 10.57 4.91 1.74
C VAL A 117 11.44 3.67 1.93
N LYS A 118 12.49 3.80 2.75
CA LYS A 118 13.46 2.71 3.02
C LYS A 118 12.80 1.42 3.46
N GLU A 119 11.78 1.53 4.28
CA GLU A 119 11.03 0.40 4.80
C GLU A 119 10.33 -0.40 3.69
N TYR A 120 9.73 0.29 2.71
CA TYR A 120 9.13 -0.36 1.55
C TYR A 120 10.15 -1.18 0.75
N TRP A 121 11.32 -0.61 0.49
CA TRP A 121 12.37 -1.30 -0.25
C TRP A 121 12.95 -2.48 0.52
N SER A 122 13.15 -2.35 1.82
CA SER A 122 13.58 -3.45 2.68
C SER A 122 12.57 -4.59 2.66
N ARG A 123 11.27 -4.27 2.70
CA ARG A 123 10.19 -5.24 2.57
C ARG A 123 10.17 -5.89 1.18
N LEU A 124 10.25 -5.09 0.12
CA LEU A 124 10.24 -5.58 -1.27
C LEU A 124 11.39 -6.57 -1.52
N PHE A 125 12.61 -6.26 -1.12
CA PHE A 125 13.77 -7.14 -1.31
C PHE A 125 13.68 -8.41 -0.46
N ARG A 126 13.07 -8.35 0.71
CA ARG A 126 12.82 -9.54 1.53
C ARG A 126 11.82 -10.48 0.88
N ILE A 127 10.77 -9.96 0.27
CA ILE A 127 9.70 -10.73 -0.38
C ILE A 127 10.14 -11.23 -1.75
N GLN A 128 10.90 -10.43 -2.49
CA GLN A 128 11.35 -10.69 -3.86
C GLN A 128 12.87 -10.54 -3.96
N PRO A 129 13.67 -11.47 -3.42
CA PRO A 129 15.13 -11.35 -3.40
C PRO A 129 15.75 -11.31 -4.82
N ALA A 130 15.08 -11.85 -5.84
CA ALA A 130 15.51 -11.72 -7.23
C ALA A 130 15.63 -10.24 -7.69
N ASN A 131 14.86 -9.34 -7.12
CA ASN A 131 14.97 -7.91 -7.44
C ASN A 131 16.28 -7.28 -6.94
N ALA A 132 16.91 -7.86 -5.90
CA ALA A 132 18.21 -7.42 -5.42
C ALA A 132 19.34 -7.79 -6.41
N MET A 133 19.17 -8.81 -7.24
CA MET A 133 20.16 -9.21 -8.24
C MET A 133 20.39 -8.15 -9.31
N TYR A 134 19.40 -7.31 -9.59
CA TYR A 134 19.53 -6.21 -10.56
C TYR A 134 20.47 -5.09 -10.07
N SER A 135 20.77 -5.05 -8.77
CA SER A 135 21.75 -4.11 -8.19
C SER A 135 23.11 -4.76 -7.87
N ALA A 136 23.28 -6.06 -8.17
CA ALA A 136 24.44 -6.83 -7.73
C ALA A 136 25.79 -6.38 -8.36
N ASN A 137 25.75 -5.75 -9.53
CA ASN A 137 26.94 -5.17 -10.16
C ASN A 137 26.62 -3.86 -10.90
N PRO A 138 27.63 -2.98 -11.15
CA PRO A 138 27.40 -1.68 -11.80
C PRO A 138 26.81 -1.76 -13.20
N LEU A 139 27.14 -2.81 -13.97
CA LEU A 139 26.64 -2.98 -15.34
C LEU A 139 25.16 -3.37 -15.36
N THR A 140 24.77 -4.36 -14.56
CA THR A 140 23.35 -4.74 -14.44
C THR A 140 22.51 -3.60 -13.85
N ARG A 141 23.06 -2.83 -12.90
CA ARG A 141 22.41 -1.64 -12.36
C ARG A 141 22.16 -0.60 -13.45
N TYR A 142 23.13 -0.31 -14.31
CA TYR A 142 22.98 0.64 -15.41
C TYR A 142 21.94 0.18 -16.45
N LEU A 143 21.97 -1.10 -16.84
CA LEU A 143 21.02 -1.68 -17.80
C LEU A 143 19.59 -1.78 -17.24
N MET A 144 19.46 -1.91 -15.92
CA MET A 144 18.18 -2.06 -15.23
C MET A 144 17.75 -0.80 -14.46
N ASP A 145 18.39 0.34 -14.71
CA ASP A 145 18.12 1.60 -14.01
C ASP A 145 16.64 2.01 -14.12
N TRP A 146 16.02 1.78 -15.28
CA TRP A 146 14.60 1.98 -15.49
C TRP A 146 13.69 1.16 -14.54
N TYR A 147 14.17 0.02 -14.03
CA TYR A 147 13.43 -0.79 -13.07
C TYR A 147 13.31 -0.08 -11.71
N TYR A 148 14.33 0.71 -11.35
CA TYR A 148 14.33 1.49 -10.11
C TYR A 148 13.61 2.83 -10.23
N LEU A 149 13.21 3.22 -11.45
CA LEU A 149 12.32 4.35 -11.67
C LEU A 149 10.90 3.94 -11.26
N ARG A 150 10.43 4.45 -10.14
CA ARG A 150 9.16 4.06 -9.55
C ARG A 150 8.18 5.21 -9.47
N LEU A 151 6.94 4.88 -9.75
CA LEU A 151 5.77 5.68 -9.39
C LEU A 151 5.23 5.15 -8.06
N TYR A 152 4.94 6.04 -7.14
CA TYR A 152 4.40 5.71 -5.82
C TYR A 152 2.90 5.92 -5.81
N ILE A 153 2.18 4.96 -5.25
CA ILE A 153 0.75 5.00 -5.08
C ILE A 153 0.48 4.98 -3.57
N TYR A 154 -0.25 5.96 -3.09
CA TYR A 154 -0.65 6.09 -1.70
C TYR A 154 -2.15 5.81 -1.60
N VAL A 155 -2.55 4.83 -0.79
CA VAL A 155 -3.95 4.46 -0.61
C VAL A 155 -4.39 4.81 0.81
N ARG A 156 -5.41 5.65 0.92
CA ARG A 156 -6.08 5.97 2.18
C ARG A 156 -7.33 5.09 2.31
N PRO A 157 -7.38 4.21 3.33
CA PRO A 157 -8.56 3.40 3.58
C PRO A 157 -9.76 4.25 3.94
N SER A 158 -10.92 3.98 3.33
CA SER A 158 -12.22 4.51 3.76
C SER A 158 -13.05 3.44 4.47
N ARG A 159 -12.79 2.16 4.14
CA ARG A 159 -13.53 1.03 4.68
C ARG A 159 -12.62 -0.21 4.74
N ILE A 160 -12.67 -0.93 5.85
CA ILE A 160 -11.93 -2.18 6.05
C ILE A 160 -12.92 -3.26 6.44
N LEU A 161 -12.94 -4.35 5.67
CA LEU A 161 -13.75 -5.54 5.93
C LEU A 161 -12.82 -6.71 6.21
N TRP A 162 -13.20 -7.60 7.16
CA TRP A 162 -12.41 -8.80 7.38
C TRP A 162 -13.28 -10.00 7.76
N TRP A 163 -12.84 -11.16 7.29
CA TRP A 163 -13.46 -12.46 7.53
C TRP A 163 -12.55 -13.29 8.42
N PRO A 164 -12.92 -13.55 9.70
CA PRO A 164 -12.17 -14.43 10.58
C PRO A 164 -11.96 -15.81 9.95
N GLY A 165 -10.75 -16.37 10.06
CA GLY A 165 -10.39 -17.66 9.46
C GLY A 165 -10.58 -17.72 7.94
N ALA A 166 -10.62 -16.58 7.26
CA ALA A 166 -10.91 -16.46 5.82
C ALA A 166 -12.22 -17.14 5.37
N ASP A 167 -13.19 -17.27 6.26
CA ASP A 167 -14.51 -17.87 5.95
C ASP A 167 -15.44 -16.84 5.28
N PHE A 168 -15.41 -16.81 3.96
CA PHE A 168 -16.28 -15.93 3.15
C PHE A 168 -17.76 -16.32 3.16
N GLY A 169 -18.13 -17.47 3.76
CA GLY A 169 -19.52 -17.85 4.00
C GLY A 169 -20.20 -17.02 5.09
N GLN A 170 -19.43 -16.33 5.91
CA GLN A 170 -19.91 -15.46 6.97
C GLN A 170 -19.96 -14.00 6.54
N LYS A 171 -20.81 -13.21 7.21
CA LYS A 171 -20.79 -11.75 7.07
C LYS A 171 -19.46 -11.22 7.62
N PRO A 172 -18.77 -10.32 6.88
CA PRO A 172 -17.54 -9.72 7.39
C PRO A 172 -17.80 -8.80 8.58
N ASN A 173 -16.79 -8.67 9.43
CA ASN A 173 -16.68 -7.52 10.31
C ASN A 173 -16.28 -6.30 9.49
N GLU A 174 -16.58 -5.11 9.97
CA GLU A 174 -16.41 -3.86 9.23
C GLU A 174 -15.91 -2.73 10.14
N LEU A 175 -15.02 -1.92 9.60
CA LEU A 175 -14.55 -0.67 10.17
C LEU A 175 -14.64 0.41 9.09
N GLU A 176 -15.47 1.42 9.32
CA GLU A 176 -15.46 2.65 8.54
C GLU A 176 -14.35 3.59 9.06
N VAL A 177 -13.63 4.21 8.14
CA VAL A 177 -12.51 5.09 8.47
C VAL A 177 -12.88 6.51 8.06
N ASP A 178 -13.15 7.34 9.06
CA ASP A 178 -13.43 8.75 8.82
C ASP A 178 -12.20 9.47 8.24
N HIS A 179 -12.37 10.07 7.09
CA HIS A 179 -11.42 11.04 6.58
C HIS A 179 -11.67 12.37 7.31
N VAL A 180 -10.93 12.63 8.38
CA VAL A 180 -10.85 13.98 8.92
C VAL A 180 -10.16 14.82 7.86
N GLY A 181 -10.94 15.69 7.20
CA GLY A 181 -10.50 16.63 6.18
C GLY A 181 -9.46 17.63 6.66
#